data_fdf8a5a52dd33ec5332ecb5f94d0b3e0
#
_entry.id   fdf8a5a52dd33ec5332ecb5f94d0b3e0
#
_cell.length_a   1.000
_cell.length_b   1.000
_cell.length_c   1.000
_cell.angle_alpha   90.00
_cell.angle_beta   90.00
_cell.angle_gamma   90.00
#
_symmetry.space_group_name_H-M   'P 1'
#
loop_
_entity.id
_entity.type
_entity.pdbx_description
1 polymer ?
#
loop_
_entity_poly.entity_id
_entity_poly.type
_entity_poly.pdbx_seq_one_letter_code
_entity_poly.pdbx_strand_id
1 'polypeptide(L)'
;MTEPRYWDDYEVGQKFPLGSTTFTEQEIVDFARQFDPQPFHIDAEAAKQSMYGGIIASGWHVASKMMRLFVDNYVDRRTALGSPGLDELRWLKPVRGGDTLTGTVICAA
;
A
#
# COMPACT_ATOMS: atom_id res chain seq x y z
N MET A 1 12.74 -7.87 21.47
CA MET A 1 11.57 -6.95 21.46
C MET A 1 12.06 -5.53 21.65
N THR A 2 11.63 -4.62 20.79
CA THR A 2 12.04 -3.22 20.89
C THR A 2 11.26 -2.48 21.97
N GLU A 3 11.85 -1.39 22.47
CA GLU A 3 11.17 -0.48 23.36
C GLU A 3 9.98 0.19 22.66
N PRO A 4 8.88 0.53 23.37
CA PRO A 4 7.80 1.31 22.81
C PRO A 4 8.29 2.66 22.26
N ARG A 5 7.74 3.08 21.13
CA ARG A 5 8.10 4.35 20.52
C ARG A 5 6.99 5.37 20.76
N TYR A 6 7.38 6.52 21.31
CA TYR A 6 6.49 7.65 21.58
C TYR A 6 6.87 8.82 20.68
N TRP A 7 6.05 9.86 20.65
CA TRP A 7 6.25 11.03 19.80
C TRP A 7 7.68 11.59 19.84
N ASP A 8 8.24 11.71 21.06
CA ASP A 8 9.57 12.29 21.25
C ASP A 8 10.71 11.39 20.76
N ASP A 9 10.43 10.15 20.40
CA ASP A 9 11.42 9.19 19.92
C ASP A 9 11.69 9.33 18.42
N TYR A 10 11.00 10.23 17.71
CA TYR A 10 11.12 10.39 16.28
C TYR A 10 11.84 11.70 15.93
N GLU A 11 12.67 11.62 14.87
CA GLU A 11 13.40 12.77 14.35
C GLU A 11 12.99 13.04 12.90
N VAL A 12 12.84 14.32 12.54
CA VAL A 12 12.54 14.72 11.16
C VAL A 12 13.64 14.25 10.22
N GLY A 13 13.26 13.65 9.10
CA GLY A 13 14.20 13.09 8.13
C GLY A 13 14.60 11.65 8.40
N GLN A 14 14.27 11.11 9.56
CA GLN A 14 14.54 9.71 9.89
C GLN A 14 13.79 8.78 8.96
N LYS A 15 14.48 7.74 8.45
CA LYS A 15 13.92 6.78 7.51
C LYS A 15 13.78 5.41 8.13
N PHE A 16 12.64 4.77 7.90
CA PHE A 16 12.36 3.43 8.40
C PHE A 16 11.94 2.54 7.23
N PRO A 17 12.75 1.53 6.86
CA PRO A 17 12.36 0.60 5.82
C PRO A 17 11.23 -0.30 6.31
N LEU A 18 10.22 -0.50 5.47
CA LEU A 18 9.06 -1.32 5.79
C LEU A 18 9.15 -2.73 5.22
N GLY A 19 10.13 -3.01 4.36
CA GLY A 19 10.20 -4.27 3.65
C GLY A 19 9.40 -4.22 2.35
N SER A 20 9.05 -5.39 1.84
CA SER A 20 8.44 -5.53 0.52
C SER A 20 7.17 -6.35 0.57
N THR A 21 6.31 -6.16 -0.43
CA THR A 21 5.11 -6.97 -0.63
C THR A 21 4.94 -7.23 -2.13
N THR A 22 4.49 -8.44 -2.47
CA THR A 22 4.25 -8.84 -3.86
C THR A 22 2.76 -8.96 -4.12
N PHE A 23 2.34 -8.52 -5.30
CA PHE A 23 0.94 -8.59 -5.73
C PHE A 23 0.76 -9.77 -6.67
N THR A 24 -0.26 -10.59 -6.46
CA THR A 24 -0.67 -11.59 -7.44
C THR A 24 -1.88 -11.07 -8.21
N GLU A 25 -2.03 -11.51 -9.45
CA GLU A 25 -3.19 -11.09 -10.26
C GLU A 25 -4.49 -11.53 -9.58
N GLN A 26 -4.50 -12.72 -8.97
CA GLN A 26 -5.69 -13.22 -8.28
C GLN A 26 -6.12 -12.32 -7.13
N GLU A 27 -5.17 -11.88 -6.28
CA GLU A 27 -5.54 -10.98 -5.19
C GLU A 27 -5.99 -9.60 -5.69
N ILE A 28 -5.42 -9.13 -6.80
CA ILE A 28 -5.83 -7.87 -7.43
C ILE A 28 -7.31 -7.94 -7.84
N VAL A 29 -7.67 -9.02 -8.51
CA VAL A 29 -9.06 -9.26 -8.95
C VAL A 29 -9.99 -9.43 -7.76
N ASP A 30 -9.58 -10.21 -6.76
CA ASP A 30 -10.43 -10.49 -5.58
C ASP A 30 -10.72 -9.22 -4.79
N PHE A 31 -9.71 -8.39 -4.56
CA PHE A 31 -9.92 -7.10 -3.89
C PHE A 31 -10.86 -6.21 -4.69
N ALA A 32 -10.61 -6.09 -5.99
CA ALA A 32 -11.37 -5.19 -6.85
C ALA A 32 -12.83 -5.60 -6.96
N ARG A 33 -13.13 -6.90 -6.99
CA ARG A 33 -14.51 -7.37 -7.01
C ARG A 33 -15.31 -6.92 -5.79
N GLN A 34 -14.65 -6.79 -4.65
CA GLN A 34 -15.31 -6.34 -3.43
C GLN A 34 -15.44 -4.81 -3.34
N PHE A 35 -14.43 -4.07 -3.80
CA PHE A 35 -14.32 -2.65 -3.47
C PHE A 35 -14.16 -1.71 -4.67
N ASP A 36 -13.73 -2.21 -5.82
CA ASP A 36 -13.44 -1.37 -6.98
C ASP A 36 -13.60 -2.15 -8.28
N PRO A 37 -14.84 -2.58 -8.61
CA PRO A 37 -15.07 -3.51 -9.72
C PRO A 37 -15.05 -2.86 -11.09
N GLN A 38 -14.02 -2.08 -11.38
CA GLN A 38 -13.80 -1.52 -12.70
C GLN A 38 -13.19 -2.57 -13.63
N PRO A 39 -13.55 -2.56 -14.93
CA PRO A 39 -13.14 -3.64 -15.85
C PRO A 39 -11.62 -3.90 -15.89
N PHE A 40 -10.79 -2.86 -15.86
CA PHE A 40 -9.34 -3.03 -15.94
C PHE A 40 -8.73 -3.61 -14.64
N HIS A 41 -9.52 -3.78 -13.59
CA HIS A 41 -9.08 -4.45 -12.36
C HIS A 41 -9.58 -5.89 -12.27
N ILE A 42 -10.67 -6.25 -12.96
CA ILE A 42 -11.33 -7.54 -12.74
C ILE A 42 -11.46 -8.41 -13.99
N ASP A 43 -11.32 -7.84 -15.18
CA ASP A 43 -11.55 -8.55 -16.44
C ASP A 43 -10.30 -8.46 -17.32
N ALA A 44 -9.58 -9.58 -17.46
CA ALA A 44 -8.33 -9.62 -18.20
C ALA A 44 -8.49 -9.17 -19.66
N GLU A 45 -9.59 -9.53 -20.31
CA GLU A 45 -9.83 -9.16 -21.70
C GLU A 45 -10.12 -7.68 -21.83
N ALA A 46 -10.99 -7.13 -20.97
CA ALA A 46 -11.29 -5.70 -20.94
C ALA A 46 -10.06 -4.88 -20.57
N ALA A 47 -9.26 -5.37 -19.61
CA ALA A 47 -8.02 -4.69 -19.21
C ALA A 47 -7.03 -4.64 -20.36
N LYS A 48 -6.93 -5.68 -21.16
CA LYS A 48 -6.05 -5.75 -22.33
C LYS A 48 -6.43 -4.69 -23.37
N GLN A 49 -7.72 -4.39 -23.49
CA GLN A 49 -8.23 -3.36 -24.40
C GLN A 49 -8.12 -1.95 -23.83
N SER A 50 -7.80 -1.83 -22.54
CA SER A 50 -7.67 -0.52 -21.88
C SER A 50 -6.32 0.13 -22.16
N MET A 51 -6.20 1.40 -21.78
CA MET A 51 -4.93 2.14 -21.86
C MET A 51 -3.79 1.48 -21.08
N TYR A 52 -4.11 0.59 -20.14
CA TYR A 52 -3.11 -0.08 -19.32
C TYR A 52 -2.58 -1.38 -19.95
N GLY A 53 -3.26 -1.93 -20.95
CA GLY A 53 -2.83 -3.13 -21.66
C GLY A 53 -2.84 -4.42 -20.88
N GLY A 54 -3.48 -4.45 -19.71
CA GLY A 54 -3.59 -5.61 -18.84
C GLY A 54 -4.15 -5.22 -17.49
N ILE A 55 -4.42 -6.22 -16.65
CA ILE A 55 -4.96 -5.98 -15.31
C ILE A 55 -3.98 -5.17 -14.46
N ILE A 56 -4.50 -4.16 -13.79
CA ILE A 56 -3.78 -3.37 -12.80
C ILE A 56 -4.52 -3.40 -11.46
N ALA A 57 -3.77 -3.25 -10.38
CA ALA A 57 -4.35 -3.20 -9.04
C ALA A 57 -5.10 -1.88 -8.81
N SER A 58 -6.21 -1.96 -8.08
CA SER A 58 -6.86 -0.77 -7.54
C SER A 58 -5.85 0.00 -6.68
N GLY A 59 -5.84 1.32 -6.78
CA GLY A 59 -5.01 2.15 -5.90
C GLY A 59 -5.28 1.90 -4.44
N TRP A 60 -6.54 1.64 -4.07
CA TRP A 60 -6.91 1.32 -2.68
C TRP A 60 -6.34 -0.02 -2.23
N HIS A 61 -6.18 -0.97 -3.12
CA HIS A 61 -5.52 -2.24 -2.83
C HIS A 61 -4.03 -2.00 -2.54
N VAL A 62 -3.37 -1.20 -3.37
CA VAL A 62 -1.97 -0.82 -3.16
C VAL A 62 -1.81 -0.14 -1.81
N ALA A 63 -2.65 0.84 -1.50
CA ALA A 63 -2.63 1.53 -0.22
C ALA A 63 -2.83 0.56 0.95
N SER A 64 -3.75 -0.40 0.82
CA SER A 64 -4.04 -1.37 1.88
C SER A 64 -2.85 -2.29 2.15
N LYS A 65 -2.16 -2.76 1.12
CA LYS A 65 -0.97 -3.61 1.29
C LYS A 65 0.20 -2.81 1.88
N MET A 66 0.36 -1.56 1.47
CA MET A 66 1.37 -0.69 2.07
C MET A 66 1.04 -0.39 3.53
N MET A 67 -0.23 -0.23 3.87
CA MET A 67 -0.66 -0.08 5.26
C MET A 67 -0.31 -1.31 6.08
N ARG A 68 -0.44 -2.51 5.52
CA ARG A 68 -0.06 -3.74 6.22
C ARG A 68 1.42 -3.77 6.54
N LEU A 69 2.27 -3.37 5.58
CA LEU A 69 3.71 -3.23 5.83
C LEU A 69 3.99 -2.22 6.92
N PHE A 70 3.30 -1.10 6.89
CA PHE A 70 3.44 -0.03 7.87
C PHE A 70 3.07 -0.50 9.27
N VAL A 71 1.94 -1.15 9.42
CA VAL A 71 1.47 -1.66 10.71
C VAL A 71 2.39 -2.75 11.25
N ASP A 72 2.84 -3.66 10.39
CA ASP A 72 3.67 -4.79 10.82
C ASP A 72 5.11 -4.39 11.17
N ASN A 73 5.63 -3.32 10.54
CA ASN A 73 7.06 -3.00 10.62
C ASN A 73 7.40 -1.64 11.22
N TYR A 74 6.43 -0.75 11.36
CA TYR A 74 6.68 0.59 11.87
C TYR A 74 5.80 0.98 13.05
N VAL A 75 4.49 0.77 12.95
CA VAL A 75 3.54 1.20 13.99
C VAL A 75 3.79 0.44 15.28
N ASP A 76 3.98 1.16 16.37
CA ASP A 76 4.04 0.55 17.70
C ASP A 76 2.60 0.42 18.23
N ARG A 77 2.07 -0.80 18.17
CA ARG A 77 0.68 -1.08 18.56
C ARG A 77 0.42 -0.80 20.02
N ARG A 78 1.48 -0.72 20.85
CA ARG A 78 1.36 -0.42 22.27
C ARG A 78 1.09 1.05 22.55
N THR A 79 1.48 1.94 21.63
CA THR A 79 1.36 3.39 21.81
C THR A 79 0.52 4.08 20.75
N ALA A 80 0.12 3.36 19.71
CA ALA A 80 -0.67 3.92 18.61
C ALA A 80 -2.11 4.20 19.05
N LEU A 81 -2.61 5.38 18.71
CA LEU A 81 -3.96 5.82 19.03
C LEU A 81 -4.87 5.95 17.79
N GLY A 82 -4.37 5.51 16.64
CA GLY A 82 -5.07 5.66 15.37
C GLY A 82 -4.55 6.85 14.58
N SER A 83 -5.18 7.13 13.46
CA SER A 83 -4.80 8.19 12.56
C SER A 83 -6.01 9.03 12.19
N PRO A 84 -5.88 10.38 12.14
CA PRO A 84 -6.98 11.24 11.71
C PRO A 84 -7.19 11.22 10.19
N GLY A 85 -6.26 10.65 9.43
CA GLY A 85 -6.38 10.59 7.98
C GLY A 85 -5.07 10.80 7.24
N LEU A 86 -5.20 11.17 5.98
CA LEU A 86 -4.09 11.42 5.07
C LEU A 86 -4.20 12.83 4.48
N ASP A 87 -3.08 13.51 4.33
CA ASP A 87 -3.06 14.81 3.66
C ASP A 87 -3.03 14.64 2.15
N GLU A 88 -2.31 13.63 1.67
CA GLU A 88 -2.13 13.40 0.24
C GLU A 88 -1.91 11.93 -0.05
N LEU A 89 -2.51 11.45 -1.14
CA LEU A 89 -2.32 10.09 -1.63
C LEU A 89 -2.27 10.13 -3.15
N ARG A 90 -1.20 9.59 -3.75
CA ARG A 90 -1.01 9.58 -5.20
C ARG A 90 -0.65 8.20 -5.72
N TRP A 91 -1.21 7.86 -6.87
CA TRP A 91 -0.89 6.64 -7.61
C TRP A 91 0.02 7.02 -8.78
N LEU A 92 1.33 6.83 -8.64
CA LEU A 92 2.29 7.30 -9.65
C LEU A 92 2.47 6.35 -10.82
N LYS A 93 2.29 5.05 -10.59
CA LYS A 93 2.43 3.99 -11.60
C LYS A 93 1.43 2.88 -11.36
N PRO A 94 0.91 2.25 -12.42
CA PRO A 94 0.06 1.08 -12.25
C PRO A 94 0.86 -0.09 -11.66
N VAL A 95 0.20 -0.87 -10.80
CA VAL A 95 0.76 -2.09 -10.19
C VAL A 95 0.08 -3.29 -10.82
N ARG A 96 0.87 -4.29 -11.20
CA ARG A 96 0.41 -5.48 -11.91
C ARG A 96 0.71 -6.74 -11.11
N GLY A 97 0.06 -7.83 -11.49
CA GLY A 97 0.39 -9.15 -10.95
C GLY A 97 1.86 -9.47 -11.16
N GLY A 98 2.52 -9.95 -10.13
CA GLY A 98 3.95 -10.22 -10.14
C GLY A 98 4.83 -9.08 -9.67
N ASP A 99 4.27 -7.87 -9.52
CA ASP A 99 5.04 -6.72 -9.04
C ASP A 99 5.31 -6.81 -7.54
N THR A 100 6.50 -6.39 -7.16
CA THR A 100 6.91 -6.28 -5.76
C THR A 100 7.16 -4.81 -5.44
N LEU A 101 6.53 -4.32 -4.39
CA LEU A 101 6.72 -2.96 -3.91
C LEU A 101 7.49 -2.97 -2.60
N THR A 102 8.43 -2.03 -2.49
CA THR A 102 9.19 -1.81 -1.26
C THR A 102 8.76 -0.49 -0.66
N GLY A 103 8.49 -0.48 0.62
CA GLY A 103 8.01 0.70 1.33
C GLY A 103 9.08 1.30 2.25
N THR A 104 9.00 2.61 2.44
CA THR A 104 9.85 3.34 3.40
C THR A 104 9.02 4.44 4.03
N VAL A 105 9.13 4.58 5.34
CA VAL A 105 8.54 5.71 6.08
C VAL A 105 9.62 6.74 6.32
N ILE A 106 9.30 8.00 6.07
CA ILE A 106 10.20 9.12 6.35
C ILE A 106 9.47 10.04 7.32
N CYS A 107 10.09 10.32 8.45
CA CYS A 107 9.53 11.25 9.42
C CYS A 107 9.63 12.67 8.87
N ALA A 108 8.49 13.32 8.60
CA ALA A 108 8.46 14.64 7.95
C ALA A 108 8.30 15.81 8.92
N ALA A 109 7.74 15.57 10.09
CA ALA A 109 7.53 16.64 11.07
C ALA A 109 7.25 16.09 12.46
#